data_e0275d211482b8424f131c3c432cf7b2
#
_entry.id   e0275d211482b8424f131c3c432cf7b2
#
_cell.length_a   1.000
_cell.length_b   1.000
_cell.length_c   1.000
_cell.angle_alpha   90.00
_cell.angle_beta   90.00
_cell.angle_gamma   90.00
#
_symmetry.space_group_name_H-M   'P 1'
#
loop_
_entity.id
_entity.type
_entity.pdbx_description
1 polymer ?
#
loop_
_entity_poly.entity_id
_entity_poly.type
_entity_poly.pdbx_seq_one_letter_code
_entity_poly.pdbx_strand_id
1 'polypeptide(L)'
;PMSARRQRQMCIRDSLASALAAAKNGARVILAEDKPNFGGSLLTDEVTIGNMSGKEWASDTISQLKSMPNVILKKRSQVFGYYDHNMTVMIERVSDHIENPSKYTPRQRLHYIRAGEVIVSTGSIERPISFGNNDRPGIVLASAAKEYMKVYETLVGKKPIIFTNNDTAYSTALEFIKNDIEPIIVDTRDSSNGELVKEVQQKGISIKFNSGIADTKGHLKINSAIIGKLDSSKESFISEETVECDCICMSGGWTPTVHLSSQAGNKLKFNDDIDAFVPDKKRQKETAIGAANGSFTLNQSLAEGFQVGFDLSNKFTDQNNPTNSPNSNEPSYEKH
;
A
#
# COMPACT_ATOMS: atom_id res chain seq x y z
N PRO A 1 17.30 -16.66 10.06
CA PRO A 1 15.89 -16.34 10.05
C PRO A 1 15.75 -14.90 9.64
N MET A 2 15.57 -14.65 8.34
CA MET A 2 15.19 -13.31 7.89
C MET A 2 13.77 -13.10 8.37
N SER A 3 13.64 -12.27 9.39
CA SER A 3 12.33 -11.92 9.93
C SER A 3 11.46 -11.33 8.82
N ALA A 4 10.28 -11.87 8.65
CA ALA A 4 9.20 -11.36 7.81
C ALA A 4 8.69 -9.96 8.27
N ARG A 5 9.59 -9.04 8.59
CA ARG A 5 9.30 -7.72 9.15
C ARG A 5 9.41 -6.62 8.11
N ARG A 6 8.67 -6.73 7.03
CA ARG A 6 8.27 -5.53 6.25
C ARG A 6 6.89 -5.75 5.70
N GLN A 7 5.91 -5.63 6.56
CA GLN A 7 4.55 -5.31 6.13
C GLN A 7 4.64 -4.04 5.30
N ARG A 8 4.23 -4.12 4.04
CA ARG A 8 4.38 -3.01 3.12
C ARG A 8 3.14 -2.14 3.19
N GLN A 9 3.37 -0.89 3.47
CA GLN A 9 2.36 0.15 3.47
C GLN A 9 2.08 0.56 2.03
N MET A 10 0.81 0.54 1.65
CA MET A 10 0.34 1.08 0.39
C MET A 10 -0.24 2.47 0.68
N CYS A 11 0.52 3.54 0.44
CA CYS A 11 0.05 4.91 0.16
C CYS A 11 1.15 5.94 0.27
N ILE A 12 1.39 6.66 -0.84
CA ILE A 12 2.12 7.93 -0.84
C ILE A 12 1.47 8.91 -1.82
N ARG A 13 0.44 8.48 -2.54
CA ARG A 13 -0.33 9.29 -3.49
C ARG A 13 -0.99 10.50 -2.82
N ASP A 14 -1.62 10.31 -1.68
CA ASP A 14 -2.27 11.32 -0.85
C ASP A 14 -1.27 12.27 -0.17
N SER A 15 -0.11 11.77 0.29
CA SER A 15 0.94 12.62 0.86
C SER A 15 1.60 13.53 -0.16
N LEU A 16 1.78 13.09 -1.42
CA LEU A 16 2.30 13.95 -2.49
C LEU A 16 1.33 15.08 -2.83
N ALA A 17 0.03 14.76 -2.97
CA ALA A 17 -1.00 15.76 -3.21
C ALA A 17 -1.10 16.77 -2.06
N SER A 18 -1.08 16.27 -0.82
CA SER A 18 -1.12 17.08 0.40
C SER A 18 0.10 17.98 0.54
N ALA A 19 1.30 17.42 0.36
CA ALA A 19 2.55 18.17 0.43
C ALA A 19 2.62 19.28 -0.62
N LEU A 20 2.18 18.97 -1.86
CA LEU A 20 2.16 19.94 -2.96
C LEU A 20 1.17 21.07 -2.68
N ALA A 21 -0.04 20.75 -2.22
CA ALA A 21 -1.05 21.74 -1.87
C ALA A 21 -0.57 22.66 -0.74
N ALA A 22 -0.05 22.08 0.35
CA ALA A 22 0.47 22.83 1.48
C ALA A 22 1.67 23.70 1.11
N ALA A 23 2.61 23.18 0.33
CA ALA A 23 3.80 23.92 -0.08
C ALA A 23 3.49 25.07 -1.03
N LYS A 24 2.60 24.86 -2.00
CA LYS A 24 2.11 25.92 -2.91
C LYS A 24 1.39 27.04 -2.16
N ASN A 25 0.72 26.69 -1.08
CA ASN A 25 0.06 27.65 -0.20
C ASN A 25 1.03 28.30 0.83
N GLY A 26 2.36 28.11 0.69
CA GLY A 26 3.38 28.78 1.46
C GLY A 26 3.78 28.12 2.79
N ALA A 27 3.15 27.02 3.19
CA ALA A 27 3.52 26.31 4.40
C ALA A 27 4.91 25.67 4.28
N ARG A 28 5.65 25.59 5.39
CA ARG A 28 6.90 24.83 5.47
C ARG A 28 6.57 23.34 5.64
N VAL A 29 6.99 22.51 4.68
CA VAL A 29 6.64 21.09 4.60
C VAL A 29 7.87 20.20 4.79
N ILE A 30 7.74 19.17 5.61
CA ILE A 30 8.67 18.02 5.67
C ILE A 30 7.90 16.79 5.21
N LEU A 31 8.29 16.20 4.08
CA LEU A 31 7.73 14.97 3.56
C LEU A 31 8.70 13.82 3.81
N ALA A 32 8.27 12.84 4.61
CA ALA A 32 9.05 11.66 4.97
C ALA A 32 8.51 10.41 4.27
N GLU A 33 9.42 9.59 3.74
CA GLU A 33 9.16 8.34 3.04
C GLU A 33 10.13 7.26 3.52
N ASP A 34 9.63 6.10 3.95
CA ASP A 34 10.46 5.00 4.43
C ASP A 34 11.16 4.23 3.29
N LYS A 35 10.60 4.28 2.09
CA LYS A 35 11.15 3.66 0.87
C LYS A 35 12.22 4.54 0.21
N PRO A 36 13.01 3.93 -0.71
CA PRO A 36 14.02 4.68 -1.48
C PRO A 36 13.40 5.67 -2.48
N ASN A 37 12.16 5.47 -2.88
CA ASN A 37 11.46 6.30 -3.85
C ASN A 37 10.10 6.73 -3.29
N PHE A 38 9.75 7.99 -3.55
CA PHE A 38 8.39 8.49 -3.34
C PHE A 38 7.47 7.94 -4.42
N GLY A 39 6.16 7.82 -4.12
CA GLY A 39 5.14 7.43 -5.09
C GLY A 39 4.28 6.25 -4.65
N GLY A 40 4.78 5.41 -3.71
CA GLY A 40 4.03 4.27 -3.16
C GLY A 40 3.44 3.39 -4.25
N SER A 41 2.12 3.16 -4.19
CA SER A 41 1.42 2.32 -5.16
C SER A 41 1.38 2.91 -6.57
N LEU A 42 1.57 4.22 -6.77
CA LEU A 42 1.68 4.81 -8.12
C LEU A 42 2.88 4.28 -8.91
N LEU A 43 3.88 3.69 -8.23
CA LEU A 43 5.02 3.05 -8.88
C LEU A 43 4.70 1.65 -9.42
N THR A 44 3.62 1.04 -8.95
CA THR A 44 3.23 -0.34 -9.26
C THR A 44 1.86 -0.43 -9.92
N ASP A 45 0.95 0.52 -9.68
CA ASP A 45 -0.39 0.52 -10.23
C ASP A 45 -0.42 1.15 -11.62
N GLU A 46 -1.21 0.59 -12.52
CA GLU A 46 -1.45 1.14 -13.86
C GLU A 46 -2.65 2.06 -13.81
N VAL A 47 -2.41 3.26 -13.31
CA VAL A 47 -3.43 4.29 -13.15
C VAL A 47 -3.03 5.55 -13.90
N THR A 48 -4.02 6.36 -14.29
CA THR A 48 -3.82 7.64 -14.96
C THR A 48 -4.32 8.76 -14.05
N ILE A 49 -3.54 9.82 -13.92
CA ILE A 49 -3.89 11.05 -13.20
C ILE A 49 -3.81 12.21 -14.20
N GLY A 50 -4.96 12.79 -14.54
CA GLY A 50 -5.05 13.71 -15.67
C GLY A 50 -4.64 13.01 -16.97
N ASN A 51 -3.59 13.52 -17.63
CA ASN A 51 -3.04 12.95 -18.88
C ASN A 51 -1.72 12.19 -18.66
N MET A 52 -1.32 11.93 -17.43
CA MET A 52 -0.05 11.28 -17.08
C MET A 52 -0.30 9.92 -16.44
N SER A 53 0.63 8.98 -16.61
CA SER A 53 0.65 7.77 -15.79
C SER A 53 0.90 8.14 -14.32
N GLY A 54 0.47 7.30 -13.38
CA GLY A 54 0.70 7.53 -11.95
C GLY A 54 2.18 7.73 -11.61
N LYS A 55 3.07 6.98 -12.28
CA LYS A 55 4.53 7.11 -12.11
C LYS A 55 5.07 8.46 -12.59
N GLU A 56 4.60 8.93 -13.75
CA GLU A 56 4.98 10.24 -14.31
C GLU A 56 4.46 11.36 -13.42
N TRP A 57 3.20 11.30 -12.99
CA TRP A 57 2.62 12.28 -12.08
C TRP A 57 3.39 12.37 -10.76
N ALA A 58 3.76 11.22 -10.16
CA ALA A 58 4.57 11.19 -8.94
C ALA A 58 5.94 11.83 -9.17
N SER A 59 6.61 11.53 -10.28
CA SER A 59 7.93 12.10 -10.64
C SER A 59 7.86 13.61 -10.83
N ASP A 60 6.85 14.10 -11.54
CA ASP A 60 6.61 15.52 -11.76
C ASP A 60 6.32 16.26 -10.45
N THR A 61 5.42 15.72 -9.62
CA THR A 61 5.10 16.27 -8.30
C THR A 61 6.32 16.36 -7.40
N ILE A 62 7.17 15.33 -7.37
CA ILE A 62 8.43 15.34 -6.61
C ILE A 62 9.38 16.40 -7.15
N SER A 63 9.47 16.58 -8.45
CA SER A 63 10.31 17.59 -9.09
C SER A 63 9.86 19.00 -8.72
N GLN A 64 8.54 19.26 -8.72
CA GLN A 64 7.96 20.50 -8.23
C GLN A 64 8.29 20.75 -6.75
N LEU A 65 8.04 19.76 -5.88
CA LEU A 65 8.34 19.87 -4.45
C LEU A 65 9.82 20.12 -4.18
N LYS A 66 10.71 19.47 -4.93
CA LYS A 66 12.17 19.64 -4.80
C LYS A 66 12.64 21.06 -5.15
N SER A 67 11.94 21.73 -6.06
CA SER A 67 12.27 23.12 -6.46
C SER A 67 11.81 24.18 -5.45
N MET A 68 10.94 23.81 -4.49
CA MET A 68 10.37 24.75 -3.53
C MET A 68 11.29 24.91 -2.29
N PRO A 69 11.69 26.15 -1.92
CA PRO A 69 12.60 26.39 -0.80
C PRO A 69 11.98 26.09 0.57
N ASN A 70 10.66 26.04 0.66
CA ASN A 70 9.90 25.71 1.87
C ASN A 70 9.65 24.21 2.07
N VAL A 71 10.23 23.32 1.22
CA VAL A 71 10.02 21.89 1.27
C VAL A 71 11.30 21.12 1.59
N ILE A 72 11.20 20.18 2.51
CA ILE A 72 12.26 19.22 2.83
C ILE A 72 11.76 17.81 2.50
N LEU A 73 12.41 17.14 1.55
CA LEU A 73 12.13 15.77 1.17
C LEU A 73 13.09 14.80 1.87
N LYS A 74 12.56 13.80 2.57
CA LYS A 74 13.30 12.80 3.31
C LYS A 74 12.91 11.39 2.83
N LYS A 75 13.75 10.78 1.99
CA LYS A 75 13.66 9.38 1.57
C LYS A 75 14.32 8.47 2.59
N ARG A 76 13.99 7.17 2.58
CA ARG A 76 14.54 6.16 3.51
C ARG A 76 14.42 6.59 4.97
N SER A 77 13.34 7.31 5.27
CA SER A 77 13.12 8.00 6.53
C SER A 77 11.79 7.56 7.12
N GLN A 78 11.86 6.76 8.17
CA GLN A 78 10.69 6.19 8.83
C GLN A 78 10.33 7.01 10.06
N VAL A 79 9.13 7.57 10.09
CA VAL A 79 8.54 8.10 11.32
C VAL A 79 8.04 6.93 12.15
N PHE A 80 8.62 6.72 13.32
CA PHE A 80 8.30 5.59 14.20
C PHE A 80 7.77 6.01 15.57
N GLY A 81 7.81 7.31 15.87
CA GLY A 81 7.33 7.87 17.12
C GLY A 81 6.48 9.11 16.92
N TYR A 82 5.34 9.19 17.62
CA TYR A 82 4.49 10.36 17.68
C TYR A 82 4.04 10.59 19.11
N TYR A 83 4.50 11.70 19.70
CA TYR A 83 4.41 12.01 21.12
C TYR A 83 3.65 13.32 21.34
N ASP A 84 3.45 13.66 22.60
CA ASP A 84 2.78 14.90 23.02
C ASP A 84 3.38 16.14 22.39
N HIS A 85 2.55 17.19 22.23
CA HIS A 85 2.90 18.47 21.61
C HIS A 85 3.34 18.34 20.14
N ASN A 86 2.77 17.43 19.39
CA ASN A 86 3.09 17.15 17.99
C ASN A 86 4.58 16.88 17.75
N MET A 87 5.23 16.22 18.68
CA MET A 87 6.61 15.79 18.50
C MET A 87 6.62 14.44 17.78
N THR A 88 7.19 14.42 16.58
CA THR A 88 7.44 13.17 15.84
C THR A 88 8.92 12.83 15.85
N VAL A 89 9.23 11.54 15.88
CA VAL A 89 10.60 11.02 15.81
C VAL A 89 10.76 10.18 14.55
N MET A 90 11.78 10.52 13.78
CA MET A 90 12.05 9.92 12.48
C MET A 90 13.49 9.41 12.42
N ILE A 91 13.69 8.19 11.93
CA ILE A 91 15.01 7.64 11.62
C ILE A 91 15.24 7.71 10.11
N GLU A 92 16.29 8.40 9.70
CA GLU A 92 16.79 8.48 8.33
C GLU A 92 17.94 7.48 8.14
N ARG A 93 17.81 6.55 7.19
CA ARG A 93 18.88 5.63 6.79
C ARG A 93 19.77 6.31 5.76
N VAL A 94 20.83 6.96 6.22
CA VAL A 94 21.70 7.81 5.39
C VAL A 94 22.62 6.98 4.52
N SER A 95 23.29 5.97 5.08
CA SER A 95 24.28 5.17 4.35
C SER A 95 24.14 3.65 4.52
N ASP A 96 23.09 3.16 5.19
CA ASP A 96 22.83 1.71 5.34
C ASP A 96 22.75 0.95 4.00
N HIS A 97 22.47 1.65 2.91
CA HIS A 97 22.29 1.10 1.57
C HIS A 97 23.49 1.36 0.66
N ILE A 98 24.55 1.98 1.16
CA ILE A 98 25.76 2.30 0.43
C ILE A 98 26.83 1.28 0.81
N GLU A 99 27.36 0.59 -0.17
CA GLU A 99 28.35 -0.48 0.06
C GLU A 99 29.64 0.07 0.68
N ASN A 100 30.15 1.20 0.16
CA ASN A 100 31.38 1.84 0.63
C ASN A 100 31.10 3.32 0.98
N PRO A 101 30.46 3.58 2.13
CA PRO A 101 30.17 4.97 2.53
C PRO A 101 31.46 5.70 2.95
N SER A 102 31.50 7.03 2.78
CA SER A 102 32.58 7.85 3.31
C SER A 102 32.72 7.66 4.83
N LYS A 103 33.97 7.66 5.34
CA LYS A 103 34.32 7.39 6.75
C LYS A 103 33.53 8.23 7.77
N TYR A 104 33.14 9.43 7.39
CA TYR A 104 32.42 10.38 8.27
C TYR A 104 30.92 10.47 7.96
N THR A 105 30.39 9.69 7.02
CA THR A 105 28.97 9.64 6.73
C THR A 105 28.26 8.84 7.82
N PRO A 106 27.29 9.40 8.55
CA PRO A 106 26.57 8.64 9.56
C PRO A 106 25.76 7.53 8.89
N ARG A 107 25.72 6.37 9.53
CA ARG A 107 24.91 5.24 9.06
C ARG A 107 23.42 5.59 9.08
N GLN A 108 22.98 6.16 10.20
CA GLN A 108 21.60 6.58 10.43
C GLN A 108 21.59 7.93 11.13
N ARG A 109 20.51 8.67 10.98
CA ARG A 109 20.29 9.96 11.66
C ARG A 109 18.91 9.96 12.31
N LEU A 110 18.86 10.30 13.58
CA LEU A 110 17.63 10.48 14.32
C LEU A 110 17.22 11.96 14.25
N HIS A 111 15.96 12.19 13.88
CA HIS A 111 15.38 13.52 13.82
C HIS A 111 14.24 13.64 14.84
N TYR A 112 14.28 14.69 15.63
CA TYR A 112 13.18 15.12 16.50
C TYR A 112 12.51 16.31 15.82
N ILE A 113 11.25 16.16 15.45
CA ILE A 113 10.50 17.15 14.66
C ILE A 113 9.30 17.59 15.49
N ARG A 114 9.22 18.87 15.83
CA ARG A 114 8.02 19.46 16.42
C ARG A 114 7.26 20.19 15.32
N ALA A 115 6.12 19.62 14.93
CA ALA A 115 5.29 20.14 13.86
C ALA A 115 4.13 20.98 14.40
N GLY A 116 3.69 21.99 13.67
CA GLY A 116 2.45 22.71 13.96
C GLY A 116 1.21 21.85 13.68
N GLU A 117 1.24 21.11 12.57
CA GLU A 117 0.24 20.11 12.17
C GLU A 117 0.97 18.86 11.64
N VAL A 118 0.36 17.69 11.79
CA VAL A 118 0.87 16.43 11.26
C VAL A 118 -0.17 15.79 10.36
N ILE A 119 0.21 15.43 9.15
CA ILE A 119 -0.62 14.66 8.23
C ILE A 119 -0.09 13.23 8.21
N VAL A 120 -0.93 12.28 8.65
CA VAL A 120 -0.61 10.87 8.66
C VAL A 120 -1.17 10.21 7.41
N SER A 121 -0.28 9.91 6.47
CA SER A 121 -0.57 9.24 5.20
C SER A 121 0.19 7.91 5.10
N THR A 122 0.10 7.12 6.17
CA THR A 122 0.83 5.86 6.33
C THR A 122 0.24 4.70 5.55
N GLY A 123 -0.91 4.92 4.91
CA GLY A 123 -1.54 3.95 4.04
C GLY A 123 -2.17 2.77 4.75
N SER A 124 -2.16 1.63 4.08
CA SER A 124 -2.73 0.38 4.57
C SER A 124 -1.76 -0.79 4.39
N ILE A 125 -1.99 -1.84 5.16
CA ILE A 125 -1.24 -3.09 5.10
C ILE A 125 -2.15 -4.15 4.49
N GLU A 126 -1.64 -4.89 3.51
CA GLU A 126 -2.34 -6.03 2.94
C GLU A 126 -2.46 -7.17 3.96
N ARG A 127 -3.67 -7.71 4.13
CA ARG A 127 -3.94 -8.80 5.07
C ARG A 127 -3.51 -10.15 4.49
N PRO A 128 -2.80 -10.97 5.25
CA PRO A 128 -2.62 -12.37 4.89
C PRO A 128 -3.93 -13.14 5.09
N ILE A 129 -4.07 -14.25 4.35
CA ILE A 129 -5.13 -15.23 4.59
C ILE A 129 -4.49 -16.46 5.25
N SER A 130 -5.10 -16.96 6.31
CA SER A 130 -4.59 -18.12 7.04
C SER A 130 -4.99 -19.44 6.34
N PHE A 131 -4.02 -20.35 6.20
CA PHE A 131 -4.22 -21.73 5.70
C PHE A 131 -3.10 -22.63 6.22
N GLY A 132 -3.22 -23.94 6.02
CA GLY A 132 -2.25 -24.91 6.51
C GLY A 132 -0.84 -24.65 5.96
N ASN A 133 0.16 -24.61 6.84
CA ASN A 133 1.57 -24.42 6.50
C ASN A 133 1.87 -23.15 5.65
N ASN A 134 1.18 -22.04 5.95
CA ASN A 134 1.33 -20.76 5.23
C ASN A 134 2.65 -20.02 5.53
N ASP A 135 3.51 -20.59 6.35
CA ASP A 135 4.85 -20.08 6.70
C ASP A 135 5.97 -20.62 5.81
N ARG A 136 5.64 -21.48 4.84
CA ARG A 136 6.65 -22.03 3.92
C ARG A 136 7.23 -20.96 3.00
N PRO A 137 8.54 -21.01 2.70
CA PRO A 137 9.15 -20.16 1.69
C PRO A 137 8.48 -20.31 0.32
N GLY A 138 8.20 -19.19 -0.34
CA GLY A 138 7.43 -19.09 -1.58
C GLY A 138 6.02 -18.56 -1.39
N ILE A 139 5.60 -18.31 -0.13
CA ILE A 139 4.31 -17.70 0.18
C ILE A 139 4.54 -16.24 0.53
N VAL A 140 3.90 -15.32 -0.21
CA VAL A 140 4.09 -13.88 -0.12
C VAL A 140 2.75 -13.14 -0.26
N LEU A 141 2.72 -11.85 0.09
CA LEU A 141 1.57 -11.00 -0.19
C LEU A 141 1.51 -10.66 -1.69
N ALA A 142 0.31 -10.55 -2.24
CA ALA A 142 0.11 -10.26 -3.67
C ALA A 142 0.71 -8.92 -4.08
N SER A 143 0.52 -7.86 -3.28
CA SER A 143 1.15 -6.56 -3.53
C SER A 143 2.67 -6.62 -3.48
N ALA A 144 3.23 -7.48 -2.62
CA ALA A 144 4.67 -7.68 -2.54
C ALA A 144 5.22 -8.33 -3.81
N ALA A 145 4.54 -9.36 -4.33
CA ALA A 145 4.90 -10.01 -5.59
C ALA A 145 4.87 -9.00 -6.75
N LYS A 146 3.82 -8.19 -6.84
CA LYS A 146 3.69 -7.13 -7.86
C LYS A 146 4.82 -6.10 -7.75
N GLU A 147 5.19 -5.68 -6.55
CA GLU A 147 6.29 -4.75 -6.35
C GLU A 147 7.65 -5.37 -6.76
N TYR A 148 7.88 -6.67 -6.46
CA TYR A 148 9.09 -7.35 -6.93
C TYR A 148 9.18 -7.35 -8.46
N MET A 149 8.10 -7.63 -9.15
CA MET A 149 8.08 -7.65 -10.60
C MET A 149 8.26 -6.24 -11.21
N LYS A 150 7.51 -5.25 -10.71
CA LYS A 150 7.48 -3.90 -11.32
C LYS A 150 8.63 -2.97 -10.92
N VAL A 151 9.15 -3.08 -9.71
CA VAL A 151 10.16 -2.16 -9.19
C VAL A 151 11.55 -2.79 -9.23
N TYR A 152 11.63 -4.10 -8.99
CA TYR A 152 12.89 -4.82 -8.91
C TYR A 152 13.13 -5.78 -10.09
N GLU A 153 12.21 -5.83 -11.06
CA GLU A 153 12.29 -6.69 -12.26
C GLU A 153 12.60 -8.16 -11.91
N THR A 154 12.01 -8.63 -10.81
CA THR A 154 12.30 -9.95 -10.24
C THR A 154 11.01 -10.75 -10.08
N LEU A 155 10.96 -11.91 -10.72
CA LEU A 155 9.87 -12.86 -10.57
C LEU A 155 9.98 -13.59 -9.21
N VAL A 156 8.85 -13.72 -8.52
CA VAL A 156 8.75 -14.45 -7.24
C VAL A 156 8.54 -15.96 -7.44
N GLY A 157 8.14 -16.39 -8.64
CA GLY A 157 7.92 -17.76 -9.03
C GLY A 157 7.48 -17.86 -10.49
N LYS A 158 7.40 -19.10 -11.01
CA LYS A 158 6.99 -19.41 -12.39
C LYS A 158 5.66 -20.19 -12.48
N LYS A 159 5.16 -20.71 -11.36
CA LYS A 159 3.87 -21.39 -11.23
C LYS A 159 3.07 -20.75 -10.10
N PRO A 160 2.62 -19.48 -10.27
CA PRO A 160 1.97 -18.73 -9.21
C PRO A 160 0.53 -19.16 -8.98
N ILE A 161 0.13 -19.21 -7.71
CA ILE A 161 -1.26 -19.19 -7.29
C ILE A 161 -1.55 -17.84 -6.66
N ILE A 162 -2.59 -17.15 -7.13
CA ILE A 162 -3.11 -15.93 -6.51
C ILE A 162 -4.28 -16.34 -5.61
N PHE A 163 -4.12 -16.18 -4.30
CA PHE A 163 -5.16 -16.54 -3.32
C PHE A 163 -5.77 -15.29 -2.72
N THR A 164 -7.07 -15.11 -2.89
CA THR A 164 -7.71 -13.84 -2.54
C THR A 164 -9.19 -13.96 -2.14
N ASN A 165 -9.69 -12.89 -1.53
CA ASN A 165 -11.10 -12.59 -1.30
C ASN A 165 -11.50 -11.22 -1.85
N ASN A 166 -10.64 -10.58 -2.66
CA ASN A 166 -10.83 -9.21 -3.12
C ASN A 166 -10.25 -8.96 -4.52
N ASP A 167 -10.69 -7.88 -5.19
CA ASP A 167 -10.32 -7.58 -6.57
C ASP A 167 -8.88 -7.07 -6.72
N THR A 168 -8.28 -6.48 -5.70
CA THR A 168 -6.96 -5.83 -5.83
C THR A 168 -5.86 -6.82 -6.19
N ALA A 169 -5.97 -8.08 -5.75
CA ALA A 169 -5.02 -9.14 -6.07
C ALA A 169 -4.97 -9.50 -7.56
N TYR A 170 -6.06 -9.27 -8.30
CA TYR A 170 -6.12 -9.55 -9.74
C TYR A 170 -5.12 -8.69 -10.54
N SER A 171 -4.77 -7.50 -10.03
CA SER A 171 -3.70 -6.69 -10.62
C SER A 171 -2.33 -7.41 -10.59
N THR A 172 -2.09 -8.24 -9.57
CA THR A 172 -0.88 -9.08 -9.50
C THR A 172 -0.92 -10.22 -10.52
N ALA A 173 -2.11 -10.82 -10.73
CA ALA A 173 -2.30 -11.83 -11.79
C ALA A 173 -2.01 -11.23 -13.18
N LEU A 174 -2.53 -10.04 -13.46
CA LEU A 174 -2.26 -9.33 -14.73
C LEU A 174 -0.76 -9.06 -14.92
N GLU A 175 -0.04 -8.78 -13.85
CA GLU A 175 1.41 -8.56 -13.93
C GLU A 175 2.19 -9.85 -14.25
N PHE A 176 1.76 -11.00 -13.72
CA PHE A 176 2.32 -12.30 -14.14
C PHE A 176 2.07 -12.57 -15.62
N ILE A 177 0.86 -12.30 -16.10
CA ILE A 177 0.49 -12.48 -17.52
C ILE A 177 1.36 -11.63 -18.44
N LYS A 178 1.71 -10.39 -18.05
CA LYS A 178 2.63 -9.52 -18.82
C LYS A 178 4.05 -10.07 -18.88
N ASN A 179 4.41 -10.95 -17.96
CA ASN A 179 5.69 -11.65 -17.94
C ASN A 179 5.60 -13.07 -18.52
N ASP A 180 4.57 -13.34 -19.34
CA ASP A 180 4.32 -14.64 -20.00
C ASP A 180 4.14 -15.81 -19.02
N ILE A 181 3.61 -15.53 -17.82
CA ILE A 181 3.33 -16.52 -16.78
C ILE A 181 1.83 -16.56 -16.54
N GLU A 182 1.24 -17.74 -16.67
CA GLU A 182 -0.18 -17.98 -16.42
C GLU A 182 -0.41 -18.33 -14.95
N PRO A 183 -1.06 -17.46 -14.15
CA PRO A 183 -1.41 -17.76 -12.76
C PRO A 183 -2.70 -18.59 -12.66
N ILE A 184 -2.85 -19.35 -11.57
CA ILE A 184 -4.13 -19.88 -11.14
C ILE A 184 -4.67 -18.94 -10.07
N ILE A 185 -5.94 -18.53 -10.18
CA ILE A 185 -6.58 -17.68 -9.17
C ILE A 185 -7.53 -18.52 -8.34
N VAL A 186 -7.39 -18.43 -7.03
CA VAL A 186 -8.25 -19.05 -6.02
C VAL A 186 -8.94 -17.92 -5.26
N ASP A 187 -10.25 -17.79 -5.45
CA ASP A 187 -11.04 -16.72 -4.84
C ASP A 187 -12.11 -17.34 -3.92
N THR A 188 -12.15 -16.89 -2.68
CA THR A 188 -13.11 -17.41 -1.68
C THR A 188 -14.54 -16.92 -1.92
N ARG A 189 -14.74 -15.89 -2.74
CA ARG A 189 -16.05 -15.36 -3.10
C ARG A 189 -16.74 -16.30 -4.11
N ASP A 190 -18.06 -16.24 -4.14
CA ASP A 190 -18.83 -17.03 -5.10
C ASP A 190 -18.68 -16.53 -6.53
N SER A 191 -18.51 -15.23 -6.70
CA SER A 191 -18.26 -14.52 -7.96
C SER A 191 -17.75 -13.10 -7.69
N SER A 192 -17.25 -12.44 -8.71
CA SER A 192 -17.00 -11.00 -8.71
C SER A 192 -17.23 -10.41 -10.10
N ASN A 193 -17.76 -9.19 -10.15
CA ASN A 193 -18.02 -8.42 -11.37
C ASN A 193 -17.04 -7.23 -11.55
N GLY A 194 -15.97 -7.17 -10.76
CA GLY A 194 -14.96 -6.13 -10.83
C GLY A 194 -14.28 -6.04 -12.20
N GLU A 195 -13.80 -4.87 -12.57
CA GLU A 195 -13.15 -4.63 -13.87
C GLU A 195 -11.90 -5.49 -14.06
N LEU A 196 -11.05 -5.59 -13.02
CA LEU A 196 -9.83 -6.41 -13.06
C LEU A 196 -10.15 -7.91 -13.20
N VAL A 197 -11.25 -8.37 -12.58
CA VAL A 197 -11.70 -9.76 -12.71
C VAL A 197 -12.12 -10.04 -14.13
N LYS A 198 -12.92 -9.15 -14.74
CA LYS A 198 -13.35 -9.26 -16.14
C LYS A 198 -12.15 -9.25 -17.10
N GLU A 199 -11.16 -8.40 -16.85
CA GLU A 199 -9.94 -8.36 -17.67
C GLU A 199 -9.18 -9.67 -17.62
N VAL A 200 -9.01 -10.26 -16.43
CA VAL A 200 -8.36 -11.56 -16.27
C VAL A 200 -9.15 -12.69 -16.95
N GLN A 201 -10.48 -12.68 -16.83
CA GLN A 201 -11.35 -13.64 -17.52
C GLN A 201 -11.24 -13.54 -19.05
N GLN A 202 -11.18 -12.32 -19.61
CA GLN A 202 -10.98 -12.09 -21.04
C GLN A 202 -9.65 -12.64 -21.55
N LYS A 203 -8.63 -12.71 -20.68
CA LYS A 203 -7.33 -13.32 -21.00
C LYS A 203 -7.33 -14.86 -20.89
N GLY A 204 -8.47 -15.48 -20.55
CA GLY A 204 -8.63 -16.94 -20.46
C GLY A 204 -8.00 -17.58 -19.22
N ILE A 205 -7.68 -16.81 -18.20
CA ILE A 205 -7.04 -17.30 -16.98
C ILE A 205 -8.03 -18.08 -16.11
N SER A 206 -7.58 -19.20 -15.56
CA SER A 206 -8.38 -20.05 -14.69
C SER A 206 -8.64 -19.38 -13.33
N ILE A 207 -9.93 -19.15 -13.02
CA ILE A 207 -10.38 -18.64 -11.73
C ILE A 207 -11.22 -19.70 -11.04
N LYS A 208 -10.80 -20.11 -9.86
CA LYS A 208 -11.53 -21.03 -8.99
C LYS A 208 -12.27 -20.23 -7.94
N PHE A 209 -13.51 -19.85 -8.25
CA PHE A 209 -14.40 -19.20 -7.30
C PHE A 209 -14.92 -20.19 -6.26
N ASN A 210 -15.38 -19.67 -5.13
CA ASN A 210 -15.85 -20.42 -3.98
C ASN A 210 -14.84 -21.49 -3.55
N SER A 211 -13.57 -21.10 -3.52
CA SER A 211 -12.44 -22.00 -3.27
C SER A 211 -11.43 -21.38 -2.32
N GLY A 212 -10.72 -22.21 -1.59
CA GLY A 212 -9.67 -21.80 -0.67
C GLY A 212 -8.47 -22.73 -0.74
N ILE A 213 -7.39 -22.33 -0.08
CA ILE A 213 -6.22 -23.19 0.11
C ILE A 213 -6.33 -23.87 1.47
N ALA A 214 -6.43 -25.19 1.48
CA ALA A 214 -6.50 -26.00 2.70
C ALA A 214 -5.12 -26.17 3.32
N ASP A 215 -4.12 -26.51 2.50
CA ASP A 215 -2.75 -26.81 2.95
C ASP A 215 -1.76 -26.61 1.81
N THR A 216 -0.46 -26.67 2.15
CA THR A 216 0.64 -26.62 1.20
C THR A 216 1.60 -27.80 1.41
N LYS A 217 2.29 -28.20 0.34
CA LYS A 217 3.33 -29.24 0.39
C LYS A 217 4.69 -28.66 -0.04
N GLY A 218 5.75 -29.30 0.43
CA GLY A 218 7.14 -28.93 0.14
C GLY A 218 8.00 -29.06 1.38
N HIS A 219 9.31 -29.14 1.19
CA HIS A 219 10.27 -29.26 2.30
C HIS A 219 10.98 -27.94 2.59
N LEU A 220 11.87 -27.49 1.70
CA LEU A 220 12.60 -26.21 1.84
C LEU A 220 11.82 -25.03 1.29
N LYS A 221 10.91 -25.27 0.37
CA LYS A 221 10.00 -24.31 -0.25
C LYS A 221 8.73 -25.01 -0.67
N ILE A 222 7.72 -24.24 -0.98
CA ILE A 222 6.48 -24.76 -1.55
C ILE A 222 6.75 -25.43 -2.91
N ASN A 223 6.03 -26.54 -3.17
CA ASN A 223 5.99 -27.23 -4.46
C ASN A 223 4.57 -27.55 -4.95
N SER A 224 3.59 -27.52 -4.06
CA SER A 224 2.18 -27.66 -4.41
C SER A 224 1.28 -27.12 -3.30
N ALA A 225 0.05 -26.77 -3.65
CA ALA A 225 -1.03 -26.39 -2.76
C ALA A 225 -2.19 -27.37 -2.88
N ILE A 226 -2.91 -27.58 -1.78
CA ILE A 226 -4.19 -28.30 -1.75
C ILE A 226 -5.27 -27.23 -1.82
N ILE A 227 -5.96 -27.17 -2.96
CA ILE A 227 -7.07 -26.25 -3.20
C ILE A 227 -8.37 -27.00 -2.94
N GLY A 228 -9.23 -26.45 -2.11
CA GLY A 228 -10.52 -27.02 -1.78
C GLY A 228 -11.65 -26.10 -2.22
N LYS A 229 -12.75 -26.71 -2.72
CA LYS A 229 -14.00 -26.00 -2.94
C LYS A 229 -14.73 -25.83 -1.61
N LEU A 230 -15.14 -24.62 -1.28
CA LEU A 230 -15.82 -24.30 -0.04
C LEU A 230 -17.27 -24.81 -0.06
N ASP A 231 -17.78 -25.20 1.09
CA ASP A 231 -19.20 -25.49 1.29
C ASP A 231 -20.05 -24.21 1.35
N SER A 232 -21.35 -24.33 1.54
CA SER A 232 -22.27 -23.20 1.62
C SER A 232 -22.04 -22.32 2.87
N SER A 233 -21.48 -22.88 3.94
CA SER A 233 -21.12 -22.13 5.17
C SER A 233 -19.75 -21.46 5.08
N LYS A 234 -18.93 -21.86 4.10
CA LYS A 234 -17.51 -21.47 3.93
C LYS A 234 -16.61 -21.89 5.09
N GLU A 235 -17.04 -22.87 5.87
CA GLU A 235 -16.29 -23.38 7.04
C GLU A 235 -15.52 -24.66 6.75
N SER A 236 -15.89 -25.39 5.68
CA SER A 236 -15.25 -26.66 5.31
C SER A 236 -15.09 -26.81 3.80
N PHE A 237 -14.25 -27.76 3.40
CA PHE A 237 -14.03 -28.12 2.00
C PHE A 237 -14.84 -29.36 1.64
N ILE A 238 -15.61 -29.30 0.52
CA ILE A 238 -16.41 -30.41 0.00
C ILE A 238 -15.63 -31.28 -0.99
N SER A 239 -14.56 -30.75 -1.55
CA SER A 239 -13.64 -31.44 -2.44
C SER A 239 -12.28 -30.77 -2.41
N GLU A 240 -11.21 -31.53 -2.63
CA GLU A 240 -9.85 -31.04 -2.66
C GLU A 240 -9.09 -31.59 -3.87
N GLU A 241 -8.18 -30.77 -4.40
CA GLU A 241 -7.23 -31.15 -5.43
C GLU A 241 -5.84 -30.64 -5.10
N THR A 242 -4.82 -31.38 -5.50
CA THR A 242 -3.43 -30.93 -5.37
C THR A 242 -2.97 -30.26 -6.66
N VAL A 243 -2.51 -29.02 -6.56
CA VAL A 243 -2.04 -28.21 -7.69
C VAL A 243 -0.55 -27.88 -7.49
N GLU A 244 0.27 -28.12 -8.50
CA GLU A 244 1.68 -27.74 -8.48
C GLU A 244 1.82 -26.23 -8.49
N CYS A 245 2.66 -25.70 -7.61
CA CYS A 245 3.01 -24.28 -7.57
C CYS A 245 4.40 -24.10 -6.96
N ASP A 246 5.07 -23.00 -7.28
CA ASP A 246 6.33 -22.59 -6.67
C ASP A 246 6.24 -21.27 -5.90
N CYS A 247 5.08 -20.59 -6.00
CA CYS A 247 4.72 -19.47 -5.14
C CYS A 247 3.22 -19.33 -4.96
N ILE A 248 2.81 -18.77 -3.82
CA ILE A 248 1.45 -18.32 -3.52
C ILE A 248 1.50 -16.85 -3.18
N CYS A 249 0.71 -16.06 -3.91
CA CYS A 249 0.56 -14.63 -3.68
C CYS A 249 -0.82 -14.38 -3.06
N MET A 250 -0.88 -14.11 -1.76
CA MET A 250 -2.16 -14.00 -1.04
C MET A 250 -2.56 -12.55 -0.76
N SER A 251 -3.87 -12.30 -0.74
CA SER A 251 -4.46 -11.00 -0.37
C SER A 251 -5.81 -11.21 0.30
N GLY A 252 -5.90 -10.90 1.60
CA GLY A 252 -7.11 -10.92 2.41
C GLY A 252 -7.74 -9.53 2.60
N GLY A 253 -7.50 -8.60 1.67
CA GLY A 253 -7.95 -7.21 1.78
C GLY A 253 -6.91 -6.31 2.45
N TRP A 254 -7.36 -5.14 2.96
CA TRP A 254 -6.48 -4.09 3.43
C TRP A 254 -6.88 -3.59 4.82
N THR A 255 -5.89 -3.29 5.65
CA THR A 255 -6.08 -2.70 6.98
C THR A 255 -5.37 -1.36 7.05
N PRO A 256 -6.05 -0.27 7.40
CA PRO A 256 -5.45 1.04 7.62
C PRO A 256 -4.29 1.01 8.60
N THR A 257 -3.20 1.71 8.31
CA THR A 257 -2.03 1.79 9.19
C THR A 257 -2.23 2.89 10.22
N VAL A 258 -2.88 2.56 11.32
CA VAL A 258 -3.27 3.53 12.38
C VAL A 258 -2.28 3.64 13.53
N HIS A 259 -1.09 3.05 13.41
CA HIS A 259 -0.12 2.93 14.52
C HIS A 259 0.32 4.29 15.07
N LEU A 260 0.65 5.26 14.21
CA LEU A 260 1.06 6.60 14.64
C LEU A 260 -0.09 7.37 15.29
N SER A 261 -1.29 7.27 14.72
CA SER A 261 -2.51 7.88 15.29
C SER A 261 -2.82 7.31 16.67
N SER A 262 -2.73 5.99 16.83
CA SER A 262 -2.92 5.33 18.11
C SER A 262 -1.84 5.73 19.13
N GLN A 263 -0.57 5.80 18.71
CA GLN A 263 0.54 6.24 19.56
C GLN A 263 0.40 7.69 20.00
N ALA A 264 -0.13 8.56 19.14
CA ALA A 264 -0.45 9.95 19.46
C ALA A 264 -1.58 10.09 20.51
N GLY A 265 -2.19 8.96 20.92
CA GLY A 265 -3.28 8.90 21.88
C GLY A 265 -4.66 9.15 21.27
N ASN A 266 -4.78 9.16 19.95
CA ASN A 266 -6.06 9.24 19.25
C ASN A 266 -6.86 7.96 19.50
N LYS A 267 -8.19 8.11 19.58
CA LYS A 267 -9.08 6.94 19.64
C LYS A 267 -9.33 6.43 18.24
N LEU A 268 -9.47 5.12 18.13
CA LEU A 268 -9.87 4.44 16.92
C LEU A 268 -11.34 4.04 17.03
N LYS A 269 -12.04 3.99 15.88
CA LYS A 269 -13.36 3.39 15.75
C LYS A 269 -13.30 2.26 14.72
N PHE A 270 -14.11 1.24 14.91
CA PHE A 270 -14.33 0.23 13.89
C PHE A 270 -15.23 0.79 12.79
N ASN A 271 -14.91 0.51 11.55
CA ASN A 271 -15.69 0.88 10.38
C ASN A 271 -16.14 -0.41 9.70
N ASP A 272 -17.45 -0.70 9.79
CA ASP A 272 -18.05 -1.92 9.26
C ASP A 272 -18.00 -1.99 7.71
N ASP A 273 -17.94 -0.85 7.01
CA ASP A 273 -17.88 -0.81 5.55
C ASP A 273 -16.57 -1.36 4.97
N ILE A 274 -15.49 -1.30 5.76
CA ILE A 274 -14.15 -1.73 5.36
C ILE A 274 -13.58 -2.81 6.27
N ASP A 275 -14.36 -3.24 7.25
CA ASP A 275 -14.02 -4.26 8.25
C ASP A 275 -12.66 -3.99 8.92
N ALA A 276 -12.45 -2.73 9.35
CA ALA A 276 -11.17 -2.28 9.91
C ALA A 276 -11.31 -1.09 10.86
N PHE A 277 -10.28 -0.88 11.69
CA PHE A 277 -10.18 0.30 12.52
C PHE A 277 -9.62 1.50 11.76
N VAL A 278 -10.24 2.68 11.97
CA VAL A 278 -9.80 3.98 11.44
C VAL A 278 -9.65 5.00 12.57
N PRO A 279 -8.85 6.08 12.40
CA PRO A 279 -8.79 7.17 13.38
C PRO A 279 -10.16 7.82 13.61
N ASP A 280 -10.46 8.19 14.86
CA ASP A 280 -11.71 8.85 15.25
C ASP A 280 -11.43 10.15 16.00
N LYS A 281 -11.31 10.10 17.34
CA LYS A 281 -11.13 11.30 18.17
C LYS A 281 -9.66 11.66 18.29
N LYS A 282 -9.32 12.87 17.84
CA LYS A 282 -7.96 13.42 17.85
C LYS A 282 -7.58 13.92 19.24
N ARG A 283 -6.38 13.58 19.70
CA ARG A 283 -5.75 14.15 20.91
C ARG A 283 -4.68 15.18 20.52
N GLN A 284 -3.96 14.93 19.45
CA GLN A 284 -2.93 15.81 18.92
C GLN A 284 -3.44 16.54 17.65
N LYS A 285 -2.67 17.51 17.16
CA LYS A 285 -2.93 18.21 15.88
C LYS A 285 -2.54 17.32 14.69
N GLU A 286 -3.31 16.28 14.48
CA GLU A 286 -3.10 15.26 13.46
C GLU A 286 -4.31 15.17 12.54
N THR A 287 -4.07 14.83 11.28
CA THR A 287 -5.11 14.41 10.34
C THR A 287 -4.61 13.22 9.53
N ALA A 288 -5.28 12.08 9.67
CA ALA A 288 -5.05 10.93 8.81
C ALA A 288 -5.77 11.14 7.47
N ILE A 289 -5.14 10.69 6.38
CA ILE A 289 -5.67 10.80 5.01
C ILE A 289 -5.43 9.51 4.23
N GLY A 290 -6.18 9.35 3.13
CA GLY A 290 -6.06 8.22 2.22
C GLY A 290 -6.38 6.89 2.90
N ALA A 291 -5.69 5.82 2.52
CA ALA A 291 -5.98 4.50 3.07
C ALA A 291 -5.70 4.37 4.59
N ALA A 292 -4.89 5.25 5.18
CA ALA A 292 -4.75 5.34 6.65
C ALA A 292 -6.03 5.82 7.34
N ASN A 293 -6.90 6.50 6.60
CA ASN A 293 -8.23 6.96 7.03
C ASN A 293 -9.38 6.13 6.44
N GLY A 294 -9.07 5.03 5.72
CA GLY A 294 -10.06 4.16 5.08
C GLY A 294 -10.49 4.58 3.67
N SER A 295 -9.84 5.59 3.07
CA SER A 295 -10.09 6.03 1.68
C SER A 295 -9.18 5.22 0.74
N PHE A 296 -9.69 4.13 0.17
CA PHE A 296 -8.86 3.20 -0.62
C PHE A 296 -8.78 3.56 -2.10
N THR A 297 -9.73 4.29 -2.67
CA THR A 297 -9.68 4.67 -4.09
C THR A 297 -8.71 5.82 -4.34
N LEU A 298 -8.08 5.84 -5.53
CA LEU A 298 -7.11 6.86 -5.91
C LEU A 298 -7.74 8.26 -5.91
N ASN A 299 -8.93 8.41 -6.49
CA ASN A 299 -9.64 9.69 -6.55
C ASN A 299 -9.92 10.27 -5.17
N GLN A 300 -10.46 9.44 -4.26
CA GLN A 300 -10.72 9.85 -2.88
C GLN A 300 -9.43 10.27 -2.17
N SER A 301 -8.37 9.47 -2.28
CA SER A 301 -7.09 9.74 -1.64
C SER A 301 -6.44 11.03 -2.15
N LEU A 302 -6.47 11.28 -3.45
CA LEU A 302 -5.92 12.51 -4.04
C LEU A 302 -6.72 13.75 -3.62
N ALA A 303 -8.05 13.67 -3.67
CA ALA A 303 -8.93 14.77 -3.28
C ALA A 303 -8.79 15.07 -1.77
N GLU A 304 -8.81 14.05 -0.92
CA GLU A 304 -8.61 14.18 0.53
C GLU A 304 -7.23 14.77 0.85
N GLY A 305 -6.18 14.23 0.24
CA GLY A 305 -4.82 14.73 0.43
C GLY A 305 -4.68 16.19 0.05
N PHE A 306 -5.16 16.57 -1.13
CA PHE A 306 -5.15 17.95 -1.61
C PHE A 306 -5.91 18.89 -0.66
N GLN A 307 -7.16 18.54 -0.30
CA GLN A 307 -8.01 19.37 0.55
C GLN A 307 -7.40 19.57 1.93
N VAL A 308 -6.97 18.47 2.58
CA VAL A 308 -6.37 18.53 3.91
C VAL A 308 -5.05 19.32 3.89
N GLY A 309 -4.20 19.13 2.88
CA GLY A 309 -2.97 19.89 2.73
C GLY A 309 -3.21 21.38 2.61
N PHE A 310 -4.19 21.77 1.80
CA PHE A 310 -4.59 23.18 1.64
C PHE A 310 -5.18 23.76 2.94
N ASP A 311 -6.17 23.09 3.54
CA ASP A 311 -6.87 23.59 4.72
C ASP A 311 -5.95 23.77 5.94
N LEU A 312 -5.05 22.82 6.17
CA LEU A 312 -4.11 22.90 7.28
C LEU A 312 -3.05 23.98 7.06
N SER A 313 -2.63 24.18 5.81
CA SER A 313 -1.66 25.22 5.47
C SER A 313 -2.21 26.64 5.67
N ASN A 314 -3.50 26.86 5.49
CA ASN A 314 -4.17 28.15 5.77
C ASN A 314 -3.99 28.63 7.23
N LYS A 315 -3.70 27.71 8.17
CA LYS A 315 -3.38 28.07 9.55
C LYS A 315 -2.04 28.78 9.70
N PHE A 316 -1.18 28.72 8.67
CA PHE A 316 0.18 29.26 8.69
C PHE A 316 0.43 30.31 7.61
N THR A 317 -0.59 30.61 6.79
CA THR A 317 -0.49 31.53 5.65
C THR A 317 -1.75 32.37 5.52
N ASP A 318 -1.65 33.57 4.99
CA ASP A 318 -2.79 34.48 4.75
C ASP A 318 -3.42 34.34 3.34
N GLN A 319 -3.11 33.26 2.61
CA GLN A 319 -3.57 33.06 1.22
C GLN A 319 -4.83 32.19 1.15
N ASN A 320 -5.83 32.68 0.38
CA ASN A 320 -7.18 32.09 0.31
C ASN A 320 -7.60 31.57 -1.10
N ASN A 321 -6.68 31.09 -1.96
CA ASN A 321 -7.06 30.61 -3.30
C ASN A 321 -6.69 29.13 -3.51
N PRO A 322 -7.66 28.18 -3.51
CA PRO A 322 -7.42 26.78 -3.84
C PRO A 322 -7.21 26.59 -5.35
N THR A 323 -6.17 25.86 -5.72
CA THR A 323 -6.08 25.22 -7.05
C THR A 323 -6.90 23.93 -7.03
N ASN A 324 -7.38 23.48 -8.20
CA ASN A 324 -8.22 22.28 -8.30
C ASN A 324 -7.43 21.00 -7.94
N SER A 325 -8.09 20.03 -7.30
CA SER A 325 -7.53 18.70 -7.05
C SER A 325 -7.33 17.94 -8.37
N PRO A 326 -6.28 17.10 -8.49
CA PRO A 326 -6.10 16.26 -9.67
C PRO A 326 -7.16 15.17 -9.76
N ASN A 327 -7.66 14.92 -10.99
CA ASN A 327 -8.58 13.82 -11.28
C ASN A 327 -7.78 12.59 -11.74
N SER A 328 -8.25 11.39 -11.41
CA SER A 328 -7.66 10.12 -11.85
C SER A 328 -8.69 9.18 -12.46
N ASN A 329 -8.20 8.27 -13.31
CA ASN A 329 -8.95 7.11 -13.79
C ASN A 329 -8.39 5.87 -13.09
N GLU A 330 -9.19 5.28 -12.22
CA GLU A 330 -8.87 4.06 -11.48
C GLU A 330 -9.96 3.02 -11.78
N PRO A 331 -9.61 1.73 -11.96
CA PRO A 331 -10.61 0.68 -12.08
C PRO A 331 -11.55 0.67 -10.88
N SER A 332 -12.81 0.39 -11.10
CA SER A 332 -13.76 0.20 -10.00
C SER A 332 -13.48 -1.13 -9.29
N TYR A 333 -13.48 -1.09 -7.96
CA TYR A 333 -13.34 -2.28 -7.12
C TYR A 333 -14.67 -2.59 -6.45
N GLU A 334 -15.06 -3.88 -6.41
CA GLU A 334 -16.16 -4.29 -5.55
C GLU A 334 -15.78 -4.12 -4.07
N LYS A 335 -16.74 -3.64 -3.28
CA LYS A 335 -16.61 -3.59 -1.81
C LYS A 335 -16.58 -5.02 -1.25
N HIS A 336 -15.83 -5.21 -0.21
CA HIS A 336 -15.64 -6.50 0.48
C HIS A 336 -16.74 -6.75 1.50
#